data_1c35b23f3a6738ce12a554a914f088d4
#
_entry.id   1c35b23f3a6738ce12a554a914f088d4
#
_cell.length_a   1.000
_cell.length_b   1.000
_cell.length_c   1.000
_cell.angle_alpha   90.00
_cell.angle_beta   90.00
_cell.angle_gamma   90.00
#
_symmetry.space_group_name_H-M   'P 1'
#
loop_
_entity.id
_entity.type
_entity.pdbx_description
1 polymer ?
#
loop_
_entity_poly.entity_id
_entity_poly.type
_entity_poly.pdbx_seq_one_letter_code
_entity_poly.pdbx_strand_id
1 'polypeptide(L)'
;MNKLIFLFILLIISCSDKKKSDLDINKFKVSTLNGYVDDKIINIKKLDSSSAEIFDSWNLILIISSKFNSFNKDIIDHKSVINSIKQDLEKITIDNIPPLFNRPEIIGRLRVLKTFVYKIDSYNLNYENIEMYKSDLKLMFSSYDALISKMNSIYFD
;
A
#
# COMPACT_ATOMS: atom_id res chain seq x y z
N MET A 1 -3.08 61.73 -8.37
CA MET A 1 -2.48 60.62 -9.11
C MET A 1 -1.65 59.64 -8.25
N ASN A 2 -1.33 59.96 -7.00
CA ASN A 2 -0.43 59.09 -6.17
C ASN A 2 -1.11 58.03 -5.34
N LYS A 3 -2.44 58.00 -5.21
CA LYS A 3 -3.16 56.98 -4.44
C LYS A 3 -3.43 55.68 -5.23
N LEU A 4 -3.44 55.77 -6.55
CA LEU A 4 -3.72 54.57 -7.40
C LEU A 4 -2.47 53.71 -7.56
N ILE A 5 -1.27 54.29 -7.48
CA ILE A 5 0.01 53.56 -7.60
C ILE A 5 0.29 52.73 -6.34
N PHE A 6 -0.17 53.21 -5.16
CA PHE A 6 0.03 52.51 -3.90
C PHE A 6 -0.83 51.23 -3.79
N LEU A 7 -2.00 51.18 -4.44
CA LEU A 7 -2.88 50.04 -4.47
C LEU A 7 -2.33 48.92 -5.37
N PHE A 8 -1.57 49.25 -6.40
CA PHE A 8 -1.00 48.27 -7.34
C PHE A 8 0.24 47.57 -6.80
N ILE A 9 0.97 48.18 -5.85
CA ILE A 9 2.16 47.57 -5.23
C ILE A 9 1.79 46.49 -4.18
N LEU A 10 0.62 46.59 -3.56
CA LEU A 10 0.12 45.62 -2.58
C LEU A 10 -0.32 44.26 -3.18
N LEU A 11 -0.55 44.20 -4.50
CA LEU A 11 -0.98 42.97 -5.17
C LEU A 11 0.17 42.06 -5.64
N ILE A 12 1.42 42.50 -5.57
CA ILE A 12 2.57 41.72 -6.05
C ILE A 12 3.30 40.94 -4.93
N ILE A 13 2.91 41.10 -3.66
CA ILE A 13 3.58 40.41 -2.52
C ILE A 13 2.94 39.08 -2.15
N SER A 14 1.87 38.65 -2.86
CA SER A 14 1.10 37.44 -2.51
C SER A 14 1.46 36.18 -3.31
N CYS A 15 2.67 36.07 -3.83
CA CYS A 15 3.03 34.84 -4.58
C CYS A 15 4.48 34.41 -4.30
N SER A 16 4.77 33.93 -3.08
CA SER A 16 6.09 33.34 -2.80
C SER A 16 6.16 32.37 -1.62
N ASP A 17 5.19 31.45 -1.42
CA ASP A 17 5.34 30.47 -0.35
C ASP A 17 5.00 29.00 -0.72
N LYS A 18 4.88 28.68 -2.01
CA LYS A 18 4.56 27.28 -2.41
C LYS A 18 5.75 26.35 -2.64
N LYS A 19 7.00 26.84 -2.61
CA LYS A 19 8.17 25.98 -2.88
C LYS A 19 8.83 25.34 -1.67
N LYS A 20 8.47 25.77 -0.44
CA LYS A 20 9.05 25.20 0.78
C LYS A 20 8.36 23.95 1.29
N SER A 21 7.09 23.74 0.92
CA SER A 21 6.30 22.62 1.41
C SER A 21 6.64 21.25 0.76
N ASP A 22 7.02 21.23 -0.52
CA ASP A 22 7.24 19.97 -1.24
C ASP A 22 8.55 19.26 -0.87
N LEU A 23 9.59 20.02 -0.50
CA LEU A 23 10.87 19.45 -0.05
C LEU A 23 10.78 18.88 1.38
N ASP A 24 10.00 19.52 2.26
CA ASP A 24 9.78 19.04 3.62
C ASP A 24 8.85 17.81 3.66
N ILE A 25 7.87 17.75 2.77
CA ILE A 25 6.96 16.59 2.66
C ILE A 25 7.71 15.32 2.22
N ASN A 26 8.63 15.42 1.26
CA ASN A 26 9.43 14.29 0.81
C ASN A 26 10.44 13.82 1.87
N LYS A 27 11.04 14.74 2.64
CA LYS A 27 11.94 14.43 3.73
C LYS A 27 11.22 13.79 4.93
N PHE A 28 10.00 14.24 5.22
CA PHE A 28 9.11 13.66 6.23
C PHE A 28 8.66 12.24 5.85
N LYS A 29 8.36 12.00 4.59
CA LYS A 29 7.94 10.70 4.05
C LYS A 29 8.89 9.55 4.36
N VAL A 30 10.19 9.77 4.20
CA VAL A 30 11.19 8.71 4.30
C VAL A 30 11.49 8.35 5.75
N SER A 31 11.71 9.33 6.62
CA SER A 31 12.14 9.09 8.00
C SER A 31 11.03 8.59 8.93
N THR A 32 9.79 9.01 8.72
CA THR A 32 8.67 8.70 9.63
C THR A 32 8.00 7.37 9.30
N LEU A 33 8.05 6.93 8.03
CA LEU A 33 7.49 5.65 7.61
C LEU A 33 8.47 4.50 7.80
N ASN A 34 9.78 4.71 7.66
CA ASN A 34 10.78 3.66 7.85
C ASN A 34 10.71 3.04 9.25
N GLY A 35 10.69 3.84 10.32
CA GLY A 35 10.59 3.32 11.68
C GLY A 35 9.25 2.63 11.98
N TYR A 36 8.14 3.04 11.34
CA TYR A 36 6.84 2.41 11.54
C TYR A 36 6.71 1.06 10.83
N VAL A 37 7.36 0.93 9.68
CA VAL A 37 7.36 -0.31 8.90
C VAL A 37 8.18 -1.38 9.60
N ASP A 38 9.34 -1.04 10.15
CA ASP A 38 10.25 -1.97 10.83
C ASP A 38 9.60 -2.71 12.01
N ASP A 39 8.78 -2.01 12.81
CA ASP A 39 8.15 -2.60 14.00
C ASP A 39 6.97 -3.55 13.69
N LYS A 40 6.31 -3.42 12.54
CA LYS A 40 5.04 -4.09 12.25
C LYS A 40 5.12 -5.17 11.18
N ILE A 41 6.16 -5.15 10.35
CA ILE A 41 6.31 -6.04 9.18
C ILE A 41 7.05 -7.34 9.53
N ILE A 42 7.72 -7.41 10.68
CA ILE A 42 8.55 -8.55 11.10
C ILE A 42 7.77 -9.89 11.12
N ASN A 43 6.44 -9.85 11.12
CA ASN A 43 5.57 -11.04 11.23
C ASN A 43 4.56 -11.22 10.10
N ILE A 44 4.86 -10.77 8.88
CA ILE A 44 3.99 -11.04 7.72
C ILE A 44 3.91 -12.54 7.50
N LYS A 45 2.68 -13.06 7.41
CA LYS A 45 2.46 -14.47 7.11
C LYS A 45 2.96 -14.83 5.72
N LYS A 46 3.65 -15.96 5.63
CA LYS A 46 4.15 -16.51 4.38
C LYS A 46 3.26 -17.64 3.90
N LEU A 47 3.24 -17.87 2.60
CA LEU A 47 2.69 -19.07 2.03
C LEU A 47 3.48 -20.29 2.56
N ASP A 48 2.78 -21.34 2.92
CA ASP A 48 3.40 -22.54 3.49
C ASP A 48 4.22 -23.26 2.41
N SER A 49 5.50 -23.47 2.70
CA SER A 49 6.42 -24.15 1.78
C SER A 49 6.08 -25.61 1.57
N SER A 50 5.37 -26.25 2.52
CA SER A 50 4.87 -27.63 2.36
C SER A 50 3.79 -27.75 1.30
N SER A 51 3.17 -26.64 0.92
CA SER A 51 2.11 -26.53 -0.07
C SER A 51 2.56 -25.83 -1.35
N ALA A 52 3.88 -25.70 -1.58
CA ALA A 52 4.45 -24.94 -2.69
C ALA A 52 3.87 -25.35 -4.05
N GLU A 53 3.74 -26.64 -4.34
CA GLU A 53 3.17 -27.15 -5.60
C GLU A 53 1.73 -26.66 -5.86
N ILE A 54 0.95 -26.47 -4.81
CA ILE A 54 -0.42 -25.97 -4.91
C ILE A 54 -0.41 -24.49 -5.27
N PHE A 55 0.48 -23.72 -4.64
CA PHE A 55 0.62 -22.29 -4.90
C PHE A 55 1.28 -21.99 -6.24
N ASP A 56 2.11 -22.89 -6.78
CA ASP A 56 2.71 -22.77 -8.11
C ASP A 56 1.65 -22.67 -9.21
N SER A 57 0.47 -23.26 -8.98
CA SER A 57 -0.67 -23.11 -9.89
C SER A 57 -1.22 -21.67 -9.96
N TRP A 58 -0.86 -20.80 -9.00
CA TRP A 58 -1.33 -19.42 -8.94
C TRP A 58 -0.17 -18.41 -8.85
N ASN A 59 0.58 -18.30 -9.93
CA ASN A 59 1.76 -17.44 -10.01
C ASN A 59 1.52 -15.98 -9.57
N LEU A 60 0.32 -15.40 -9.85
CA LEU A 60 -0.01 -14.04 -9.42
C LEU A 60 0.03 -13.87 -7.90
N ILE A 61 -0.45 -14.83 -7.13
CA ILE A 61 -0.41 -14.73 -5.66
C ILE A 61 1.02 -14.89 -5.12
N LEU A 62 1.86 -15.69 -5.78
CA LEU A 62 3.28 -15.80 -5.43
C LEU A 62 4.02 -14.49 -5.65
N ILE A 63 3.77 -13.81 -6.77
CA ILE A 63 4.34 -12.49 -7.08
C ILE A 63 3.89 -11.46 -6.03
N ILE A 64 2.60 -11.41 -5.70
CA ILE A 64 2.05 -10.51 -4.69
C ILE A 64 2.66 -10.81 -3.31
N SER A 65 2.76 -12.09 -2.93
CA SER A 65 3.37 -12.51 -1.67
C SER A 65 4.85 -12.10 -1.59
N SER A 66 5.60 -12.25 -2.67
CA SER A 66 6.99 -11.78 -2.74
C SER A 66 7.11 -10.28 -2.51
N LYS A 67 6.19 -9.48 -3.08
CA LYS A 67 6.16 -8.02 -2.89
C LYS A 67 5.80 -7.64 -1.46
N PHE A 68 4.83 -8.30 -0.82
CA PHE A 68 4.55 -8.08 0.61
C PHE A 68 5.76 -8.44 1.47
N ASN A 69 6.44 -9.54 1.20
CA ASN A 69 7.66 -9.94 1.91
C ASN A 69 8.84 -8.96 1.68
N SER A 70 8.85 -8.24 0.56
CA SER A 70 9.88 -7.24 0.28
C SER A 70 9.75 -5.96 1.12
N PHE A 71 8.56 -5.70 1.71
CA PHE A 71 8.41 -4.63 2.69
C PHE A 71 9.32 -4.77 3.93
N ASN A 72 9.87 -5.96 4.19
CA ASN A 72 10.84 -6.22 5.26
C ASN A 72 12.28 -5.75 4.96
N LYS A 73 12.54 -5.18 3.81
CA LYS A 73 13.88 -4.73 3.39
C LYS A 73 13.78 -3.25 3.07
N ASP A 74 14.55 -2.42 3.76
CA ASP A 74 14.76 -0.97 3.53
C ASP A 74 14.03 -0.39 2.32
N ILE A 75 12.71 -0.15 2.44
CA ILE A 75 11.92 0.32 1.31
C ILE A 75 11.99 1.82 1.26
N ILE A 76 12.72 2.31 0.29
CA ILE A 76 12.89 3.73 0.00
C ILE A 76 11.60 4.33 -0.61
N ASP A 77 10.76 3.51 -1.26
CA ASP A 77 9.56 4.00 -1.96
C ASP A 77 8.34 3.08 -1.75
N HIS A 78 7.63 3.26 -0.64
CA HIS A 78 6.38 2.56 -0.35
C HIS A 78 5.35 2.70 -1.46
N LYS A 79 5.25 3.89 -2.06
CA LYS A 79 4.24 4.16 -3.09
C LYS A 79 4.45 3.31 -4.34
N SER A 80 5.70 3.11 -4.74
CA SER A 80 6.04 2.28 -5.90
C SER A 80 5.67 0.81 -5.65
N VAL A 81 6.00 0.28 -4.47
CA VAL A 81 5.66 -1.11 -4.11
C VAL A 81 4.15 -1.31 -4.03
N ILE A 82 3.43 -0.39 -3.39
CA ILE A 82 1.97 -0.45 -3.28
C ILE A 82 1.32 -0.38 -4.66
N ASN A 83 1.75 0.53 -5.52
CA ASN A 83 1.26 0.61 -6.90
C ASN A 83 1.54 -0.69 -7.69
N SER A 84 2.72 -1.28 -7.50
CA SER A 84 3.07 -2.55 -8.13
C SER A 84 2.19 -3.71 -7.62
N ILE A 85 1.88 -3.77 -6.31
CA ILE A 85 0.94 -4.75 -5.74
C ILE A 85 -0.46 -4.53 -6.31
N LYS A 86 -0.92 -3.28 -6.40
CA LYS A 86 -2.21 -2.91 -6.98
C LYS A 86 -2.34 -3.45 -8.40
N GLN A 87 -1.36 -3.18 -9.25
CA GLN A 87 -1.35 -3.65 -10.65
C GLN A 87 -1.44 -5.17 -10.75
N ASP A 88 -0.79 -5.92 -9.87
CA ASP A 88 -0.90 -7.39 -9.88
C ASP A 88 -2.24 -7.88 -9.34
N LEU A 89 -2.79 -7.21 -8.33
CA LEU A 89 -4.14 -7.50 -7.84
C LEU A 89 -5.21 -7.23 -8.90
N GLU A 90 -5.02 -6.22 -9.76
CA GLU A 90 -5.93 -5.92 -10.88
C GLU A 90 -6.00 -7.05 -11.90
N LYS A 91 -4.90 -7.77 -12.12
CA LYS A 91 -4.83 -8.92 -13.03
C LYS A 91 -5.60 -10.14 -12.50
N ILE A 92 -5.91 -10.19 -11.20
CA ILE A 92 -6.67 -11.30 -10.62
C ILE A 92 -8.16 -11.10 -10.94
N THR A 93 -8.68 -11.99 -11.78
CA THR A 93 -10.11 -12.13 -12.12
C THR A 93 -10.62 -13.48 -11.63
N ILE A 94 -11.94 -13.66 -11.55
CA ILE A 94 -12.54 -14.94 -11.14
C ILE A 94 -12.09 -16.09 -12.05
N ASP A 95 -11.91 -15.81 -13.33
CA ASP A 95 -11.59 -16.82 -14.34
C ASP A 95 -10.15 -17.34 -14.25
N ASN A 96 -9.24 -16.58 -13.61
CA ASN A 96 -7.84 -16.98 -13.44
C ASN A 96 -7.47 -17.39 -12.02
N ILE A 97 -8.46 -17.50 -11.12
CA ILE A 97 -8.27 -18.11 -9.80
C ILE A 97 -8.32 -19.64 -9.96
N PRO A 98 -7.29 -20.37 -9.54
CA PRO A 98 -7.30 -21.83 -9.59
C PRO A 98 -8.51 -22.40 -8.85
N PRO A 99 -9.12 -23.52 -9.33
CA PRO A 99 -10.33 -24.09 -8.74
C PRO A 99 -10.25 -24.31 -7.23
N LEU A 100 -9.09 -24.71 -6.73
CA LEU A 100 -8.85 -24.93 -5.31
C LEU A 100 -9.05 -23.66 -4.47
N PHE A 101 -8.70 -22.49 -5.01
CA PHE A 101 -8.79 -21.18 -4.35
C PHE A 101 -10.04 -20.39 -4.76
N ASN A 102 -10.80 -20.87 -5.74
CA ASN A 102 -12.05 -20.23 -6.19
C ASN A 102 -13.19 -20.50 -5.20
N ARG A 103 -13.01 -20.07 -3.96
CA ARG A 103 -13.95 -20.25 -2.84
C ARG A 103 -14.41 -18.90 -2.32
N PRO A 104 -15.66 -18.75 -1.86
CA PRO A 104 -16.21 -17.47 -1.39
C PRO A 104 -15.35 -16.79 -0.33
N GLU A 105 -14.76 -17.57 0.60
CA GLU A 105 -13.92 -17.05 1.67
C GLU A 105 -12.56 -16.51 1.20
N ILE A 106 -11.98 -17.05 0.13
CA ILE A 106 -10.76 -16.52 -0.50
C ILE A 106 -11.10 -15.28 -1.30
N ILE A 107 -12.15 -15.34 -2.13
CA ILE A 107 -12.61 -14.20 -2.94
C ILE A 107 -12.97 -13.03 -2.05
N GLY A 108 -13.67 -13.26 -0.93
CA GLY A 108 -14.01 -12.22 0.03
C GLY A 108 -12.77 -11.54 0.62
N ARG A 109 -11.76 -12.31 1.07
CA ARG A 109 -10.52 -11.77 1.63
C ARG A 109 -9.68 -11.02 0.58
N LEU A 110 -9.66 -11.53 -0.64
CA LEU A 110 -8.99 -10.87 -1.76
C LEU A 110 -9.62 -9.50 -2.06
N ARG A 111 -10.95 -9.39 -2.01
CA ARG A 111 -11.66 -8.10 -2.17
C ARG A 111 -11.31 -7.12 -1.07
N VAL A 112 -11.24 -7.60 0.19
CA VAL A 112 -10.84 -6.75 1.33
C VAL A 112 -9.41 -6.25 1.15
N LEU A 113 -8.47 -7.12 0.76
CA LEU A 113 -7.09 -6.74 0.47
C LEU A 113 -7.03 -5.70 -0.65
N LYS A 114 -7.73 -5.93 -1.77
CA LYS A 114 -7.84 -4.95 -2.87
C LYS A 114 -8.31 -3.58 -2.35
N THR A 115 -9.35 -3.56 -1.51
CA THR A 115 -9.90 -2.30 -0.96
C THR A 115 -8.83 -1.51 -0.21
N PHE A 116 -8.05 -2.15 0.67
CA PHE A 116 -7.02 -1.45 1.42
C PHE A 116 -5.83 -1.04 0.57
N VAL A 117 -5.40 -1.86 -0.39
CA VAL A 117 -4.32 -1.50 -1.33
C VAL A 117 -4.71 -0.27 -2.15
N TYR A 118 -5.95 -0.23 -2.69
CA TYR A 118 -6.45 0.92 -3.44
C TYR A 118 -6.58 2.17 -2.57
N LYS A 119 -7.06 2.00 -1.34
CA LYS A 119 -7.16 3.11 -0.38
C LYS A 119 -5.79 3.71 -0.11
N ILE A 120 -4.78 2.88 0.16
CA ILE A 120 -3.40 3.35 0.42
C ILE A 120 -2.78 4.01 -0.80
N ASP A 121 -2.96 3.43 -2.00
CA ASP A 121 -2.47 4.01 -3.25
C ASP A 121 -3.06 5.40 -3.54
N SER A 122 -4.30 5.65 -3.11
CA SER A 122 -5.00 6.91 -3.30
C SER A 122 -4.53 8.06 -2.41
N TYR A 123 -3.75 7.79 -1.35
CA TYR A 123 -3.31 8.85 -0.44
C TYR A 123 -2.31 9.82 -1.10
N ASN A 124 -2.62 11.10 -0.98
CA ASN A 124 -1.62 12.16 -1.13
C ASN A 124 -1.15 12.56 0.27
N LEU A 125 -0.03 11.96 0.70
CA LEU A 125 0.45 12.05 2.08
C LEU A 125 0.80 13.48 2.48
N ASN A 126 0.28 13.90 3.64
CA ASN A 126 0.60 15.14 4.32
C ASN A 126 0.55 14.93 5.84
N TYR A 127 0.86 15.97 6.62
CA TYR A 127 0.86 15.89 8.09
C TYR A 127 -0.51 15.59 8.68
N GLU A 128 -1.60 15.97 7.99
CA GLU A 128 -2.97 15.81 8.49
C GLU A 128 -3.46 14.37 8.35
N ASN A 129 -2.99 13.63 7.33
CA ASN A 129 -3.47 12.28 7.02
C ASN A 129 -2.51 11.15 7.34
N ILE A 130 -1.31 11.45 7.88
CA ILE A 130 -0.27 10.44 8.13
C ILE A 130 -0.72 9.34 9.11
N GLU A 131 -1.44 9.69 10.18
CA GLU A 131 -1.91 8.70 11.14
C GLU A 131 -3.01 7.81 10.57
N MET A 132 -3.87 8.38 9.73
CA MET A 132 -4.88 7.60 8.99
C MET A 132 -4.22 6.65 7.99
N TYR A 133 -3.20 7.12 7.27
CA TYR A 133 -2.40 6.29 6.37
C TYR A 133 -1.74 5.11 7.10
N LYS A 134 -1.12 5.35 8.26
CA LYS A 134 -0.52 4.29 9.10
C LYS A 134 -1.56 3.26 9.55
N SER A 135 -2.74 3.73 9.96
CA SER A 135 -3.85 2.86 10.35
C SER A 135 -4.31 1.97 9.20
N ASP A 136 -4.49 2.56 8.01
CA ASP A 136 -4.89 1.82 6.81
C ASP A 136 -3.79 0.87 6.31
N LEU A 137 -2.53 1.26 6.43
CA LEU A 137 -1.38 0.39 6.14
C LEU A 137 -1.41 -0.87 7.03
N LYS A 138 -1.69 -0.71 8.32
CA LYS A 138 -1.87 -1.84 9.25
C LYS A 138 -3.03 -2.74 8.83
N LEU A 139 -4.15 -2.16 8.38
CA LEU A 139 -5.31 -2.93 7.91
C LEU A 139 -5.00 -3.66 6.59
N MET A 140 -4.21 -3.07 5.72
CA MET A 140 -3.73 -3.72 4.50
C MET A 140 -2.92 -4.98 4.83
N PHE A 141 -1.93 -4.88 5.74
CA PHE A 141 -1.14 -6.05 6.16
C PHE A 141 -2.00 -7.10 6.86
N SER A 142 -2.91 -6.69 7.75
CA SER A 142 -3.83 -7.62 8.42
C SER A 142 -4.75 -8.34 7.43
N SER A 143 -5.20 -7.67 6.36
CA SER A 143 -6.03 -8.28 5.32
C SER A 143 -5.24 -9.26 4.45
N TYR A 144 -3.97 -8.96 4.17
CA TYR A 144 -3.05 -9.88 3.52
C TYR A 144 -2.82 -11.14 4.38
N ASP A 145 -2.50 -10.98 5.66
CA ASP A 145 -2.30 -12.09 6.60
C ASP A 145 -3.54 -12.97 6.72
N ALA A 146 -4.73 -12.38 6.74
CA ALA A 146 -5.99 -13.12 6.75
C ALA A 146 -6.19 -13.92 5.47
N LEU A 147 -5.82 -13.38 4.30
CA LEU A 147 -5.86 -14.09 3.02
C LEU A 147 -4.89 -15.28 3.04
N ILE A 148 -3.62 -15.06 3.36
CA ILE A 148 -2.59 -16.10 3.37
C ILE A 148 -2.91 -17.19 4.41
N SER A 149 -3.40 -16.81 5.60
CA SER A 149 -3.83 -17.78 6.62
C SER A 149 -4.92 -18.70 6.11
N LYS A 150 -5.92 -18.14 5.39
CA LYS A 150 -7.01 -18.98 4.85
C LYS A 150 -6.51 -19.85 3.70
N MET A 151 -5.63 -19.34 2.86
CA MET A 151 -5.04 -20.13 1.78
C MET A 151 -4.23 -21.30 2.32
N ASN A 152 -3.40 -21.07 3.34
CA ASN A 152 -2.63 -22.14 3.99
C ASN A 152 -3.54 -23.19 4.64
N SER A 153 -4.71 -22.81 5.19
CA SER A 153 -5.62 -23.75 5.83
C SER A 153 -6.35 -24.69 4.85
N ILE A 154 -6.48 -24.31 3.59
CA ILE A 154 -7.19 -25.12 2.58
C ILE A 154 -6.48 -26.46 2.31
N TYR A 155 -5.17 -26.53 2.55
CA TYR A 155 -4.41 -27.76 2.36
C TYR A 155 -4.76 -28.85 3.39
N PHE A 156 -5.28 -28.46 4.56
CA PHE A 156 -5.59 -29.35 5.67
C PHE A 156 -7.09 -29.69 5.77
N ASP A 157 -7.94 -29.09 4.94
CA ASP A 157 -9.39 -29.35 4.81
C ASP A 157 -9.64 -30.36 3.68
#